data_e7d34c54a02cc762a01e0b737bb7b4c2
#
_entry.id   e7d34c54a02cc762a01e0b737bb7b4c2
#
_cell.length_a   1.000
_cell.length_b   1.000
_cell.length_c   1.000
_cell.angle_alpha   90.00
_cell.angle_beta   90.00
_cell.angle_gamma   90.00
#
_symmetry.space_group_name_H-M   'P 1'
#
loop_
_entity.id
_entity.type
_entity.pdbx_description
1 polymer ?
#
loop_
_entity_poly.entity_id
_entity_poly.type
_entity_poly.pdbx_seq_one_letter_code
_entity_poly.pdbx_strand_id
1 'polypeptide(L)'
;MNKIIDNLLSLGVPRDIFKKPSLIIEGSKVIKEIPHPGILIEKQSKDGKLFVNITVMDNVKVEKDIHLCLSKIGEGSQEIFIDILAGKGSKVKFISHCAFKGRNIKHITRTNFKTRESAFLEVEEIHYHDKDLDILIDTKTQGIVGDHSTYKSLFKIDKNNAGKVQVVYEVDVLDYGSIDVETKIAGRDGDDIFVKDIIYLKGRYSKALSKSRIVALGKMKAEFYGETYGLGDYSRGHIDCSEIIRDKDVVLKAIPVVVVNNPTAKVTHEAAIGSLDKKQIQTLMLKGYDEDEAVEIIVRGLLR
;
A
#
# COMPACT_ATOMS: atom_id res chain seq x y z
N MET A 1 -8.58 -1.29 -26.28
CA MET A 1 -8.77 -0.28 -25.23
C MET A 1 -10.09 -0.46 -24.49
N ASN A 2 -11.25 -0.45 -25.14
CA ASN A 2 -12.57 -0.56 -24.47
C ASN A 2 -12.68 -1.80 -23.57
N LYS A 3 -12.32 -3.00 -24.05
CA LYS A 3 -12.40 -4.25 -23.27
C LYS A 3 -11.57 -4.23 -21.98
N ILE A 4 -10.40 -3.57 -21.97
CA ILE A 4 -9.57 -3.43 -20.75
C ILE A 4 -10.27 -2.50 -19.77
N ILE A 5 -10.74 -1.35 -20.22
CA ILE A 5 -11.47 -0.39 -19.39
C ILE A 5 -12.74 -1.04 -18.81
N ASP A 6 -13.50 -1.81 -19.59
CA ASP A 6 -14.70 -2.51 -19.13
C ASP A 6 -14.37 -3.55 -18.04
N ASN A 7 -13.26 -4.28 -18.17
CA ASN A 7 -12.79 -5.19 -17.14
C ASN A 7 -12.40 -4.43 -15.85
N LEU A 8 -11.69 -3.33 -15.95
CA LEU A 8 -11.30 -2.51 -14.80
C LEU A 8 -12.53 -1.98 -14.05
N LEU A 9 -13.52 -1.47 -14.79
CA LEU A 9 -14.78 -1.01 -14.24
C LEU A 9 -15.56 -2.14 -13.54
N SER A 10 -15.57 -3.35 -14.12
CA SER A 10 -16.25 -4.51 -13.53
C SER A 10 -15.61 -4.97 -12.21
N LEU A 11 -14.32 -4.71 -12.00
CA LEU A 11 -13.60 -4.97 -10.76
C LEU A 11 -13.81 -3.87 -9.70
N GLY A 12 -14.40 -2.73 -10.08
CA GLY A 12 -14.69 -1.62 -9.17
C GLY A 12 -13.73 -0.44 -9.24
N VAL A 13 -12.83 -0.42 -10.23
CA VAL A 13 -11.97 0.74 -10.49
C VAL A 13 -12.84 1.96 -10.86
N PRO A 14 -12.65 3.13 -10.23
CA PRO A 14 -13.50 4.30 -10.47
C PRO A 14 -13.45 4.78 -11.92
N ARG A 15 -14.60 5.09 -12.50
CA ARG A 15 -14.73 5.49 -13.92
C ARG A 15 -14.06 6.83 -14.23
N ASP A 16 -13.99 7.72 -13.28
CA ASP A 16 -13.50 9.09 -13.46
C ASP A 16 -11.97 9.16 -13.65
N ILE A 17 -11.22 8.14 -13.18
CA ILE A 17 -9.76 8.08 -13.35
C ILE A 17 -9.32 8.12 -14.81
N PHE A 18 -10.16 7.60 -15.73
CA PHE A 18 -9.85 7.58 -17.18
C PHE A 18 -9.91 8.94 -17.86
N LYS A 19 -10.34 9.98 -17.13
CA LYS A 19 -10.38 11.39 -17.58
C LYS A 19 -9.42 12.29 -16.79
N LYS A 20 -8.72 11.75 -15.79
CA LYS A 20 -7.74 12.44 -14.95
C LYS A 20 -6.31 12.17 -15.43
N PRO A 21 -5.31 12.96 -15.02
CA PRO A 21 -3.91 12.63 -15.25
C PRO A 21 -3.61 11.21 -14.78
N SER A 22 -3.15 10.35 -15.69
CA SER A 22 -3.06 8.91 -15.41
C SER A 22 -2.11 8.17 -16.33
N LEU A 23 -1.57 7.07 -15.84
CA LEU A 23 -0.84 6.06 -16.60
C LEU A 23 -1.56 4.71 -16.45
N ILE A 24 -2.05 4.14 -17.55
CA ILE A 24 -2.80 2.87 -17.56
C ILE A 24 -1.94 1.81 -18.21
N ILE A 25 -1.69 0.73 -17.46
CA ILE A 25 -0.79 -0.36 -17.82
C ILE A 25 -1.56 -1.68 -17.74
N GLU A 26 -1.44 -2.50 -18.79
CA GLU A 26 -1.91 -3.89 -18.81
C GLU A 26 -0.72 -4.83 -19.07
N GLY A 27 -0.43 -5.71 -18.11
CA GLY A 27 0.79 -6.48 -18.12
C GLY A 27 2.02 -5.55 -18.09
N SER A 28 2.86 -5.63 -19.11
CA SER A 28 4.04 -4.75 -19.30
C SER A 28 3.83 -3.66 -20.36
N LYS A 29 2.57 -3.44 -20.81
CA LYS A 29 2.26 -2.49 -21.88
C LYS A 29 1.51 -1.27 -21.36
N VAL A 30 1.99 -0.09 -21.73
CA VAL A 30 1.25 1.16 -21.51
C VAL A 30 0.11 1.24 -22.51
N ILE A 31 -1.12 1.32 -21.99
CA ILE A 31 -2.36 1.37 -22.78
C ILE A 31 -2.78 2.81 -23.03
N LYS A 32 -2.62 3.67 -22.03
CA LYS A 32 -3.01 5.08 -22.11
C LYS A 32 -2.18 5.90 -21.12
N GLU A 33 -1.90 7.13 -21.52
CA GLU A 33 -1.33 8.16 -20.67
C GLU A 33 -2.08 9.46 -20.85
N ILE A 34 -2.39 10.11 -19.74
CA ILE A 34 -2.85 11.50 -19.70
C ILE A 34 -1.83 12.25 -18.86
N PRO A 35 -0.98 13.08 -19.46
CA PRO A 35 0.11 13.76 -18.76
C PRO A 35 -0.40 14.85 -17.81
N HIS A 36 0.45 15.22 -16.85
CA HIS A 36 0.26 16.38 -15.98
C HIS A 36 1.44 17.34 -16.13
N PRO A 37 1.22 18.66 -16.31
CA PRO A 37 2.29 19.65 -16.32
C PRO A 37 3.12 19.58 -15.02
N GLY A 38 4.45 19.54 -15.14
CA GLY A 38 5.36 19.44 -14.00
C GLY A 38 5.63 18.03 -13.50
N ILE A 39 5.09 16.98 -14.16
CA ILE A 39 5.45 15.58 -13.94
C ILE A 39 5.95 14.99 -15.26
N LEU A 40 7.19 14.52 -15.24
CA LEU A 40 7.78 13.77 -16.34
C LEU A 40 7.64 12.28 -16.05
N ILE A 41 7.14 11.51 -17.02
CA ILE A 41 7.04 10.05 -16.93
C ILE A 41 7.77 9.45 -18.13
N GLU A 42 8.91 8.80 -17.87
CA GLU A 42 9.66 8.04 -18.86
C GLU A 42 9.36 6.55 -18.70
N LYS A 43 9.24 5.82 -19.80
CA LYS A 43 8.84 4.41 -19.81
C LYS A 43 9.68 3.61 -20.76
N GLN A 44 10.12 2.45 -20.30
CA GLN A 44 10.85 1.50 -21.13
C GLN A 44 10.35 0.08 -20.86
N SER A 45 9.95 -0.63 -21.91
CA SER A 45 9.66 -2.06 -21.81
C SER A 45 10.87 -2.85 -22.30
N LYS A 46 11.36 -3.77 -21.47
CA LYS A 46 12.50 -4.62 -21.78
C LYS A 46 12.30 -6.01 -21.16
N ASP A 47 12.52 -7.07 -21.93
CA ASP A 47 12.45 -8.46 -21.47
C ASP A 47 11.15 -8.80 -20.70
N GLY A 48 10.01 -8.31 -21.21
CA GLY A 48 8.68 -8.52 -20.60
C GLY A 48 8.42 -7.70 -19.34
N LYS A 49 9.35 -6.86 -18.90
CA LYS A 49 9.27 -5.97 -17.75
C LYS A 49 9.01 -4.55 -18.19
N LEU A 50 8.37 -3.76 -17.32
CA LEU A 50 8.15 -2.33 -17.54
C LEU A 50 8.93 -1.51 -16.50
N PHE A 51 9.72 -0.58 -16.98
CA PHE A 51 10.44 0.40 -16.18
C PHE A 51 9.76 1.76 -16.34
N VAL A 52 9.45 2.43 -15.23
CA VAL A 52 8.74 3.72 -15.20
C VAL A 52 9.52 4.67 -14.29
N ASN A 53 10.06 5.75 -14.86
CA ASN A 53 10.71 6.81 -14.10
C ASN A 53 9.75 7.99 -14.01
N ILE A 54 9.41 8.40 -12.79
CA ILE A 54 8.51 9.51 -12.51
C ILE A 54 9.30 10.61 -11.81
N THR A 55 9.39 11.78 -12.45
CA THR A 55 10.01 12.96 -11.84
C THR A 55 8.96 14.05 -11.66
N VAL A 56 8.70 14.42 -10.42
CA VAL A 56 7.93 15.62 -10.07
C VAL A 56 8.91 16.76 -9.96
N MET A 57 8.71 17.83 -10.75
CA MET A 57 9.62 18.97 -10.80
C MET A 57 9.62 19.76 -9.49
N ASP A 58 10.69 20.52 -9.22
CA ASP A 58 10.82 21.34 -8.02
C ASP A 58 9.67 22.36 -7.92
N ASN A 59 9.15 22.56 -6.71
CA ASN A 59 8.07 23.49 -6.36
C ASN A 59 6.71 23.22 -7.03
N VAL A 60 6.55 22.13 -7.77
CA VAL A 60 5.25 21.75 -8.37
C VAL A 60 4.30 21.29 -7.25
N LYS A 61 3.12 21.89 -7.20
CA LYS A 61 2.02 21.50 -6.33
C LYS A 61 0.91 20.90 -7.18
N VAL A 62 0.71 19.60 -7.04
CA VAL A 62 -0.33 18.88 -7.78
C VAL A 62 -1.59 18.86 -6.91
N GLU A 63 -2.64 19.54 -7.37
CA GLU A 63 -3.90 19.65 -6.62
C GLU A 63 -4.81 18.41 -6.78
N LYS A 64 -4.70 17.74 -7.93
CA LYS A 64 -5.51 16.54 -8.24
C LYS A 64 -4.64 15.32 -8.22
N ASP A 65 -5.18 14.23 -7.69
CA ASP A 65 -4.47 12.95 -7.64
C ASP A 65 -4.05 12.48 -9.04
N ILE A 66 -2.85 11.91 -9.11
CA ILE A 66 -2.33 11.26 -10.31
C ILE A 66 -2.62 9.76 -10.20
N HIS A 67 -3.26 9.19 -11.21
CA HIS A 67 -3.69 7.80 -11.17
C HIS A 67 -2.73 6.89 -11.94
N LEU A 68 -2.25 5.85 -11.28
CA LEU A 68 -1.55 4.73 -11.89
C LEU A 68 -2.51 3.55 -11.91
N CYS A 69 -2.79 2.98 -13.06
CA CYS A 69 -3.64 1.79 -13.15
C CYS A 69 -2.80 0.62 -13.63
N LEU A 70 -2.53 -0.32 -12.74
CA LEU A 70 -1.74 -1.49 -12.99
C LEU A 70 -2.67 -2.69 -13.07
N SER A 71 -2.80 -3.30 -14.24
CA SER A 71 -3.73 -4.41 -14.41
C SER A 71 -3.11 -5.62 -15.07
N LYS A 72 -3.64 -6.79 -14.71
CA LYS A 72 -3.35 -8.05 -15.40
C LYS A 72 -4.62 -8.87 -15.49
N ILE A 73 -5.05 -9.10 -16.73
CA ILE A 73 -6.22 -9.91 -17.05
C ILE A 73 -5.77 -11.20 -17.71
N GLY A 74 -6.26 -12.34 -17.23
CA GLY A 74 -5.84 -13.67 -17.68
C GLY A 74 -4.72 -14.24 -16.83
N GLU A 75 -3.79 -14.96 -17.44
CA GLU A 75 -2.67 -15.63 -16.76
C GLU A 75 -1.34 -14.90 -16.98
N GLY A 76 -0.35 -15.23 -16.16
CA GLY A 76 1.05 -14.83 -16.34
C GLY A 76 1.50 -13.70 -15.44
N SER A 77 2.70 -13.18 -15.71
CA SER A 77 3.37 -12.21 -14.85
C SER A 77 3.16 -10.77 -15.33
N GLN A 78 3.11 -9.87 -14.35
CA GLN A 78 3.30 -8.44 -14.53
C GLN A 78 4.46 -8.03 -13.63
N GLU A 79 5.54 -7.51 -14.23
CA GLU A 79 6.71 -7.03 -13.51
C GLU A 79 6.94 -5.55 -13.83
N ILE A 80 6.84 -4.69 -12.81
CA ILE A 80 6.95 -3.24 -12.97
C ILE A 80 8.00 -2.70 -11.98
N PHE A 81 8.93 -1.92 -12.50
CA PHE A 81 9.95 -1.19 -11.75
C PHE A 81 9.64 0.29 -11.83
N ILE A 82 9.45 0.95 -10.68
CA ILE A 82 9.04 2.34 -10.59
C ILE A 82 10.08 3.12 -9.80
N ASP A 83 10.66 4.15 -10.40
CA ASP A 83 11.52 5.10 -9.72
C ASP A 83 10.80 6.44 -9.61
N ILE A 84 10.63 6.97 -8.39
CA ILE A 84 9.92 8.23 -8.13
C ILE A 84 10.88 9.24 -7.52
N LEU A 85 11.07 10.36 -8.18
CA LEU A 85 11.78 11.52 -7.64
C LEU A 85 10.78 12.65 -7.39
N ALA A 86 10.54 12.99 -6.12
CA ALA A 86 9.79 14.18 -5.75
C ALA A 86 10.75 15.35 -5.55
N GLY A 87 10.65 16.35 -6.42
CA GLY A 87 11.51 17.54 -6.46
C GLY A 87 11.40 18.39 -5.20
N LYS A 88 12.37 19.28 -4.96
CA LYS A 88 12.40 20.19 -3.81
C LYS A 88 11.09 20.98 -3.70
N GLY A 89 10.50 21.00 -2.50
CA GLY A 89 9.27 21.73 -2.23
C GLY A 89 8.05 21.26 -3.06
N SER A 90 8.10 20.14 -3.78
CA SER A 90 6.95 19.60 -4.52
C SER A 90 5.88 19.02 -3.60
N LYS A 91 4.65 18.87 -4.13
CA LYS A 91 3.57 18.15 -3.45
C LYS A 91 2.78 17.33 -4.45
N VAL A 92 2.72 16.02 -4.26
CA VAL A 92 2.00 15.12 -5.16
C VAL A 92 1.40 13.94 -4.38
N LYS A 93 0.24 13.47 -4.87
CA LYS A 93 -0.37 12.22 -4.47
C LYS A 93 -0.55 11.33 -5.70
N PHE A 94 -0.06 10.11 -5.62
CA PHE A 94 -0.32 9.04 -6.58
C PHE A 94 -1.34 8.06 -5.98
N ILE A 95 -2.32 7.65 -6.78
CA ILE A 95 -3.23 6.55 -6.43
C ILE A 95 -3.02 5.44 -7.45
N SER A 96 -2.45 4.33 -6.99
CA SER A 96 -2.27 3.13 -7.79
C SER A 96 -3.50 2.23 -7.66
N HIS A 97 -4.15 1.95 -8.79
CA HIS A 97 -5.28 1.04 -8.90
C HIS A 97 -4.78 -0.29 -9.47
N CYS A 98 -4.52 -1.26 -8.60
CA CYS A 98 -4.02 -2.57 -8.97
C CYS A 98 -5.20 -3.53 -9.18
N ALA A 99 -5.50 -3.88 -10.44
CA ALA A 99 -6.72 -4.60 -10.79
C ALA A 99 -6.42 -5.95 -11.48
N PHE A 100 -6.86 -7.05 -10.86
CA PHE A 100 -6.49 -8.40 -11.29
C PHE A 100 -7.71 -9.29 -11.50
N LYS A 101 -7.70 -10.01 -12.63
CA LYS A 101 -8.73 -10.98 -12.98
C LYS A 101 -8.13 -12.17 -13.70
N GLY A 102 -8.30 -13.38 -13.15
CA GLY A 102 -7.80 -14.62 -13.75
C GLY A 102 -7.16 -15.55 -12.74
N ARG A 103 -6.30 -16.46 -13.23
CA ARG A 103 -5.59 -17.44 -12.40
C ARG A 103 -4.10 -17.44 -12.73
N ASN A 104 -3.27 -17.99 -11.82
CA ASN A 104 -1.81 -18.04 -12.00
C ASN A 104 -1.21 -16.65 -12.31
N ILE A 105 -1.69 -15.61 -11.67
CA ILE A 105 -1.18 -14.26 -11.86
C ILE A 105 -0.01 -14.02 -10.90
N LYS A 106 1.05 -13.40 -11.43
CA LYS A 106 2.14 -12.86 -10.60
C LYS A 106 2.21 -11.36 -10.81
N HIS A 107 1.99 -10.60 -9.76
CA HIS A 107 2.17 -9.15 -9.75
C HIS A 107 3.39 -8.79 -8.92
N ILE A 108 4.43 -8.31 -9.58
CA ILE A 108 5.69 -7.96 -8.96
C ILE A 108 5.95 -6.49 -9.20
N THR A 109 6.04 -5.70 -8.12
CA THR A 109 6.45 -4.30 -8.19
C THR A 109 7.69 -4.05 -7.36
N ARG A 110 8.59 -3.24 -7.90
CA ARG A 110 9.78 -2.74 -7.21
C ARG A 110 9.77 -1.23 -7.35
N THR A 111 9.50 -0.55 -6.25
CA THR A 111 9.41 0.91 -6.22
C THR A 111 10.59 1.48 -5.45
N ASN A 112 11.37 2.35 -6.08
CA ASN A 112 12.32 3.19 -5.39
C ASN A 112 11.77 4.62 -5.36
N PHE A 113 11.91 5.31 -4.23
CA PHE A 113 11.56 6.72 -4.19
C PHE A 113 12.61 7.56 -3.48
N LYS A 114 12.67 8.82 -3.87
CA LYS A 114 13.44 9.84 -3.16
C LYS A 114 12.64 11.13 -3.11
N THR A 115 12.45 11.67 -1.92
CA THR A 115 11.97 13.05 -1.76
C THR A 115 13.16 13.97 -1.56
N ARG A 116 13.17 15.11 -2.28
CA ARG A 116 14.10 16.20 -2.02
C ARG A 116 13.56 17.08 -0.90
N GLU A 117 14.39 17.98 -0.39
CA GLU A 117 14.04 18.89 0.71
C GLU A 117 12.64 19.49 0.61
N SER A 118 11.87 19.46 1.69
CA SER A 118 10.52 20.01 1.83
C SER A 118 9.49 19.44 0.83
N ALA A 119 9.72 18.27 0.26
CA ALA A 119 8.76 17.62 -0.62
C ALA A 119 7.70 16.83 0.16
N PHE A 120 6.50 16.73 -0.41
CA PHE A 120 5.42 15.87 0.06
C PHE A 120 5.08 14.85 -1.03
N LEU A 121 5.26 13.59 -0.73
CA LEU A 121 4.90 12.46 -1.59
C LEU A 121 3.94 11.54 -0.87
N GLU A 122 2.78 11.29 -1.45
CA GLU A 122 1.81 10.31 -0.96
C GLU A 122 1.55 9.27 -2.06
N VAL A 123 1.54 8.00 -1.70
CA VAL A 123 1.27 6.88 -2.60
C VAL A 123 0.23 5.97 -1.96
N GLU A 124 -0.94 5.85 -2.58
CA GLU A 124 -1.95 4.88 -2.20
C GLU A 124 -1.97 3.74 -3.22
N GLU A 125 -1.87 2.50 -2.77
CA GLU A 125 -1.99 1.31 -3.59
C GLU A 125 -3.25 0.54 -3.20
N ILE A 126 -4.26 0.57 -4.07
CA ILE A 126 -5.58 -0.04 -3.83
C ILE A 126 -5.77 -1.20 -4.79
N HIS A 127 -6.01 -2.38 -4.24
CA HIS A 127 -6.16 -3.62 -4.99
C HIS A 127 -7.64 -3.95 -5.24
N TYR A 128 -7.94 -4.34 -6.47
CA TYR A 128 -9.25 -4.77 -6.94
C TYR A 128 -9.13 -6.18 -7.51
N HIS A 129 -9.59 -7.16 -6.77
CA HIS A 129 -9.48 -8.57 -7.10
C HIS A 129 -10.81 -9.14 -7.59
N ASP A 130 -10.78 -10.02 -8.60
CA ASP A 130 -11.92 -10.84 -8.98
C ASP A 130 -12.19 -11.93 -7.92
N LYS A 131 -13.40 -12.50 -7.90
CA LYS A 131 -13.81 -13.46 -6.86
C LYS A 131 -12.99 -14.76 -6.87
N ASP A 132 -12.63 -15.26 -8.05
CA ASP A 132 -11.91 -16.53 -8.23
C ASP A 132 -10.43 -16.30 -8.58
N LEU A 133 -9.85 -15.24 -8.05
CA LEU A 133 -8.49 -14.85 -8.33
C LEU A 133 -7.49 -15.81 -7.66
N ASP A 134 -6.51 -16.27 -8.44
CA ASP A 134 -5.29 -16.92 -7.93
C ASP A 134 -4.10 -16.02 -8.27
N ILE A 135 -3.50 -15.41 -7.24
CA ILE A 135 -2.48 -14.39 -7.40
C ILE A 135 -1.37 -14.48 -6.37
N LEU A 136 -0.14 -14.23 -6.84
CA LEU A 136 1.00 -13.85 -6.04
C LEU A 136 1.27 -12.35 -6.22
N ILE A 137 1.19 -11.60 -5.14
CA ILE A 137 1.61 -10.20 -5.05
C ILE A 137 2.94 -10.14 -4.32
N ASP A 138 3.95 -9.56 -4.94
CA ASP A 138 5.26 -9.34 -4.35
C ASP A 138 5.69 -7.89 -4.62
N THR A 139 5.46 -7.03 -3.66
CA THR A 139 5.76 -5.60 -3.75
C THR A 139 6.86 -5.22 -2.76
N LYS A 140 7.88 -4.52 -3.24
CA LYS A 140 8.92 -3.95 -2.41
C LYS A 140 9.09 -2.47 -2.73
N THR A 141 8.99 -1.64 -1.68
CA THR A 141 9.24 -0.20 -1.76
C THR A 141 10.46 0.15 -0.92
N GLN A 142 11.45 0.78 -1.54
CA GLN A 142 12.64 1.29 -0.89
C GLN A 142 12.74 2.79 -1.13
N GLY A 143 13.26 3.55 -0.15
CA GLY A 143 13.37 4.98 -0.40
C GLY A 143 14.07 5.80 0.65
N ILE A 144 14.18 7.08 0.32
CA ILE A 144 14.77 8.10 1.19
C ILE A 144 13.80 9.26 1.32
N VAL A 145 13.38 9.52 2.55
CA VAL A 145 12.66 10.74 2.91
C VAL A 145 13.68 11.80 3.25
N GLY A 146 13.81 12.80 2.38
CA GLY A 146 14.77 13.90 2.50
C GLY A 146 14.42 14.87 3.62
N ASP A 147 15.29 15.87 3.81
CA ASP A 147 15.16 16.84 4.88
C ASP A 147 13.84 17.62 4.80
N HIS A 148 13.16 17.77 5.94
CA HIS A 148 11.85 18.46 6.04
C HIS A 148 10.76 17.89 5.14
N SER A 149 10.93 16.69 4.60
CA SER A 149 10.00 16.06 3.65
C SER A 149 9.02 15.14 4.37
N THR A 150 7.93 14.82 3.67
CA THR A 150 6.95 13.85 4.14
C THR A 150 6.68 12.80 3.06
N TYR A 151 6.73 11.54 3.46
CA TYR A 151 6.25 10.42 2.67
C TYR A 151 5.09 9.75 3.38
N LYS A 152 4.00 9.49 2.64
CA LYS A 152 2.88 8.69 3.12
C LYS A 152 2.62 7.55 2.16
N SER A 153 2.31 6.38 2.71
CA SER A 153 1.95 5.21 1.92
C SER A 153 0.77 4.48 2.53
N LEU A 154 -0.16 4.06 1.68
CA LEU A 154 -1.24 3.15 2.02
C LEU A 154 -1.23 1.98 1.05
N PHE A 155 -1.16 0.76 1.57
CA PHE A 155 -1.42 -0.47 0.82
C PHE A 155 -2.75 -1.06 1.28
N LYS A 156 -3.69 -1.31 0.34
CA LYS A 156 -5.04 -1.73 0.70
C LYS A 156 -5.58 -2.86 -0.16
N ILE A 157 -6.06 -3.94 0.51
CA ILE A 157 -6.87 -5.01 -0.06
C ILE A 157 -8.07 -5.23 0.86
N ASP A 158 -9.27 -4.79 0.48
CA ASP A 158 -10.44 -4.87 1.35
C ASP A 158 -11.59 -5.76 0.79
N LYS A 159 -11.46 -6.25 -0.43
CA LYS A 159 -12.49 -7.07 -1.09
C LYS A 159 -11.88 -8.32 -1.72
N ASN A 160 -12.66 -9.41 -1.66
CA ASN A 160 -12.29 -10.73 -2.19
C ASN A 160 -11.02 -11.28 -1.55
N ASN A 161 -10.51 -12.41 -2.03
CA ASN A 161 -9.28 -13.01 -1.53
C ASN A 161 -8.06 -12.16 -1.87
N ALA A 162 -7.15 -12.04 -0.94
CA ALA A 162 -5.89 -11.35 -1.15
C ALA A 162 -4.89 -12.21 -1.95
N GLY A 163 -4.97 -13.53 -1.79
CA GLY A 163 -4.05 -14.49 -2.38
C GLY A 163 -2.77 -14.64 -1.55
N LYS A 164 -1.65 -14.86 -2.22
CA LYS A 164 -0.34 -14.84 -1.57
C LYS A 164 0.26 -13.45 -1.71
N VAL A 165 0.40 -12.75 -0.58
CA VAL A 165 0.82 -11.34 -0.53
C VAL A 165 2.11 -11.19 0.24
N GLN A 166 3.09 -10.53 -0.38
CA GLN A 166 4.30 -10.07 0.28
C GLN A 166 4.46 -8.56 0.02
N VAL A 167 4.42 -7.77 1.09
CA VAL A 167 4.63 -6.32 1.06
C VAL A 167 5.85 -5.98 1.90
N VAL A 168 6.82 -5.28 1.33
CA VAL A 168 8.02 -4.86 2.06
C VAL A 168 8.29 -3.38 1.85
N TYR A 169 8.44 -2.64 2.94
CA TYR A 169 8.96 -1.28 2.96
C TYR A 169 10.32 -1.23 3.64
N GLU A 170 11.25 -0.49 3.06
CA GLU A 170 12.57 -0.24 3.63
C GLU A 170 12.98 1.21 3.37
N VAL A 171 12.95 2.06 4.40
CA VAL A 171 13.02 3.51 4.21
C VAL A 171 13.95 4.20 5.20
N ASP A 172 14.80 5.06 4.67
CA ASP A 172 15.65 6.00 5.42
C ASP A 172 14.93 7.35 5.59
N VAL A 173 14.91 7.88 6.79
CA VAL A 173 14.32 9.19 7.09
C VAL A 173 15.41 10.14 7.60
N LEU A 174 15.60 11.25 6.86
CA LEU A 174 16.62 12.24 7.12
C LEU A 174 16.14 13.36 8.07
N ASP A 175 16.90 14.43 8.20
CA ASP A 175 16.65 15.53 9.15
C ASP A 175 15.24 16.12 9.01
N TYR A 176 14.48 16.12 10.11
CA TYR A 176 13.10 16.64 10.17
C TYR A 176 12.13 15.96 9.19
N GLY A 177 12.55 14.87 8.57
CA GLY A 177 11.71 14.04 7.68
C GLY A 177 10.61 13.31 8.46
N SER A 178 9.51 13.01 7.79
CA SER A 178 8.39 12.25 8.36
C SER A 178 7.91 11.17 7.41
N ILE A 179 7.67 9.97 7.94
CA ILE A 179 7.07 8.85 7.21
C ILE A 179 5.83 8.33 7.92
N ASP A 180 4.78 8.03 7.16
CA ASP A 180 3.57 7.31 7.61
C ASP A 180 3.30 6.18 6.61
N VAL A 181 3.47 4.93 7.05
CA VAL A 181 3.18 3.72 6.25
C VAL A 181 2.01 3.00 6.89
N GLU A 182 1.00 2.71 6.10
CA GLU A 182 -0.18 2.00 6.56
C GLU A 182 -0.53 0.84 5.63
N THR A 183 -0.74 -0.35 6.20
CA THR A 183 -1.20 -1.54 5.48
C THR A 183 -2.57 -1.95 6.01
N LYS A 184 -3.55 -2.09 5.12
CA LYS A 184 -4.93 -2.48 5.41
C LYS A 184 -5.35 -3.68 4.56
N ILE A 185 -5.51 -4.85 5.17
CA ILE A 185 -5.85 -6.07 4.44
C ILE A 185 -6.98 -6.83 5.13
N ALA A 186 -8.03 -7.17 4.38
CA ALA A 186 -9.00 -8.19 4.73
C ALA A 186 -8.59 -9.52 4.09
N GLY A 187 -7.96 -10.39 4.86
CA GLY A 187 -7.59 -11.72 4.39
C GLY A 187 -8.73 -12.73 4.58
N ARG A 188 -8.84 -13.70 3.68
CA ARG A 188 -9.90 -14.73 3.62
C ARG A 188 -9.32 -16.13 3.48
N ASP A 189 -10.19 -17.13 3.33
CA ASP A 189 -9.79 -18.53 3.19
C ASP A 189 -8.71 -18.74 2.13
N GLY A 190 -7.62 -19.39 2.55
CA GLY A 190 -6.48 -19.70 1.68
C GLY A 190 -5.44 -18.61 1.52
N ASP A 191 -5.70 -17.40 2.03
CA ASP A 191 -4.75 -16.29 1.93
C ASP A 191 -3.50 -16.50 2.80
N ASP A 192 -2.35 -16.06 2.28
CA ASP A 192 -1.05 -16.09 2.97
C ASP A 192 -0.40 -14.71 2.84
N ILE A 193 -0.41 -13.94 3.93
CA ILE A 193 -0.06 -12.52 3.93
C ILE A 193 1.19 -12.30 4.76
N PHE A 194 2.19 -11.67 4.15
CA PHE A 194 3.40 -11.21 4.83
C PHE A 194 3.62 -9.73 4.57
N VAL A 195 3.69 -8.95 5.64
CA VAL A 195 3.98 -7.51 5.58
C VAL A 195 5.21 -7.22 6.42
N LYS A 196 6.18 -6.49 5.86
CA LYS A 196 7.39 -6.08 6.56
C LYS A 196 7.70 -4.61 6.33
N ASP A 197 7.74 -3.85 7.42
CA ASP A 197 8.16 -2.44 7.42
C ASP A 197 9.49 -2.30 8.13
N ILE A 198 10.48 -1.69 7.48
CA ILE A 198 11.80 -1.39 8.06
C ILE A 198 12.05 0.10 7.90
N ILE A 199 12.13 0.83 9.02
CA ILE A 199 12.27 2.28 9.00
C ILE A 199 13.50 2.70 9.82
N TYR A 200 14.43 3.40 9.17
CA TYR A 200 15.63 3.95 9.78
C TYR A 200 15.46 5.46 9.98
N LEU A 201 15.27 5.89 11.23
CA LEU A 201 15.22 7.29 11.62
C LEU A 201 16.64 7.82 11.78
N LYS A 202 17.31 8.13 10.66
CA LYS A 202 18.73 8.55 10.61
C LYS A 202 18.93 10.02 10.93
N GLY A 203 17.95 10.86 10.58
CA GLY A 203 18.05 12.30 10.74
C GLY A 203 17.58 12.80 12.10
N ARG A 204 18.06 14.01 12.48
CA ARG A 204 17.60 14.71 13.69
C ARG A 204 16.10 15.02 13.57
N TYR A 205 15.36 14.86 14.67
CA TYR A 205 13.92 15.13 14.73
C TYR A 205 13.10 14.39 13.66
N SER A 206 13.64 13.34 13.06
CA SER A 206 12.93 12.48 12.12
C SER A 206 11.77 11.75 12.81
N LYS A 207 10.69 11.46 12.05
CA LYS A 207 9.48 10.86 12.60
C LYS A 207 9.02 9.68 11.75
N ALA A 208 8.52 8.63 12.41
CA ALA A 208 7.92 7.48 11.73
C ALA A 208 6.65 7.01 12.42
N LEU A 209 5.68 6.61 11.61
CA LEU A 209 4.51 5.88 12.02
C LEU A 209 4.31 4.71 11.04
N SER A 210 4.38 3.47 11.56
CA SER A 210 4.08 2.24 10.81
C SER A 210 2.81 1.64 11.40
N LYS A 211 1.80 1.40 10.55
CA LYS A 211 0.50 0.88 10.96
C LYS A 211 0.15 -0.38 10.19
N SER A 212 -0.28 -1.39 10.92
CA SER A 212 -0.89 -2.60 10.35
C SER A 212 -2.32 -2.76 10.83
N ARG A 213 -3.22 -3.03 9.89
CA ARG A 213 -4.63 -3.33 10.13
C ARG A 213 -5.00 -4.55 9.29
N ILE A 214 -4.90 -5.72 9.87
CA ILE A 214 -5.25 -6.98 9.20
C ILE A 214 -6.49 -7.56 9.85
N VAL A 215 -7.52 -7.80 9.05
CA VAL A 215 -8.72 -8.53 9.48
C VAL A 215 -8.70 -9.91 8.84
N ALA A 216 -8.62 -10.94 9.67
CA ALA A 216 -8.52 -12.33 9.25
C ALA A 216 -9.89 -13.02 9.30
N LEU A 217 -10.39 -13.39 8.12
CA LEU A 217 -11.68 -14.05 7.90
C LEU A 217 -11.46 -15.43 7.29
N GLY A 218 -11.92 -16.49 7.97
CA GLY A 218 -11.71 -17.85 7.50
C GLY A 218 -10.32 -18.41 7.82
N LYS A 219 -9.96 -19.52 7.17
CA LYS A 219 -8.70 -20.23 7.38
C LYS A 219 -7.56 -19.59 6.58
N MET A 220 -6.74 -18.80 7.22
CA MET A 220 -5.66 -18.05 6.58
C MET A 220 -4.43 -17.86 7.48
N LYS A 221 -3.36 -17.33 6.89
CA LYS A 221 -2.16 -16.92 7.61
C LYS A 221 -1.84 -15.47 7.33
N ALA A 222 -1.44 -14.73 8.38
CA ALA A 222 -0.87 -13.40 8.21
C ALA A 222 0.24 -13.14 9.22
N GLU A 223 1.27 -12.44 8.79
CA GLU A 223 2.37 -12.00 9.64
C GLU A 223 2.72 -10.55 9.29
N PHE A 224 2.67 -9.68 10.30
CA PHE A 224 3.21 -8.34 10.23
C PHE A 224 4.52 -8.27 11.01
N TYR A 225 5.57 -7.77 10.38
CA TYR A 225 6.88 -7.57 10.96
C TYR A 225 7.29 -6.11 10.80
N GLY A 226 7.23 -5.33 11.89
CA GLY A 226 7.57 -3.91 11.88
C GLY A 226 8.88 -3.64 12.61
N GLU A 227 9.87 -3.07 11.95
CA GLU A 227 11.14 -2.67 12.55
C GLU A 227 11.31 -1.15 12.47
N THR A 228 11.60 -0.49 13.60
CA THR A 228 11.92 0.94 13.59
C THR A 228 13.19 1.20 14.39
N TYR A 229 14.15 1.86 13.75
CA TYR A 229 15.48 2.18 14.30
C TYR A 229 15.58 3.67 14.61
N GLY A 230 15.68 4.04 15.88
CA GLY A 230 15.92 5.41 16.36
C GLY A 230 17.42 5.71 16.42
N LEU A 231 17.97 6.31 15.37
CA LEU A 231 19.40 6.57 15.19
C LEU A 231 19.74 8.06 15.32
N GLY A 232 18.87 8.94 14.80
CA GLY A 232 19.07 10.39 14.82
C GLY A 232 18.66 11.04 16.14
N ASP A 233 19.28 12.18 16.46
CA ASP A 233 18.96 12.95 17.66
C ASP A 233 17.49 13.35 17.69
N TYR A 234 16.83 13.13 18.82
CA TYR A 234 15.42 13.47 19.06
C TYR A 234 14.45 12.82 18.07
N SER A 235 14.86 11.77 17.37
CA SER A 235 13.95 11.02 16.47
C SER A 235 12.82 10.36 17.25
N ARG A 236 11.65 10.18 16.60
CA ARG A 236 10.43 9.61 17.19
C ARG A 236 9.82 8.60 16.26
N GLY A 237 9.65 7.37 16.72
CA GLY A 237 9.00 6.30 15.97
C GLY A 237 7.84 5.66 16.76
N HIS A 238 6.82 5.20 16.04
CA HIS A 238 5.75 4.40 16.60
C HIS A 238 5.32 3.30 15.63
N ILE A 239 5.16 2.08 16.15
CA ILE A 239 4.60 0.94 15.42
C ILE A 239 3.25 0.63 16.06
N ASP A 240 2.18 0.63 15.27
CA ASP A 240 0.80 0.40 15.71
C ASP A 240 0.21 -0.79 14.94
N CYS A 241 0.16 -1.94 15.59
CA CYS A 241 -0.42 -3.17 15.04
C CYS A 241 -1.78 -3.41 15.68
N SER A 242 -2.84 -3.43 14.89
CA SER A 242 -4.17 -3.76 15.38
C SER A 242 -4.82 -4.74 14.42
N GLU A 243 -4.73 -6.01 14.77
CA GLU A 243 -5.22 -7.12 13.98
C GLU A 243 -6.47 -7.73 14.62
N ILE A 244 -7.36 -8.26 13.77
CA ILE A 244 -8.64 -8.82 14.18
C ILE A 244 -8.84 -10.21 13.59
N ILE A 245 -9.27 -11.14 14.43
CA ILE A 245 -9.60 -12.52 14.06
C ILE A 245 -11.11 -12.71 14.15
N ARG A 246 -11.74 -13.27 13.12
CA ARG A 246 -13.13 -13.77 13.17
C ARG A 246 -13.20 -15.26 13.52
N ASP A 247 -12.39 -16.06 12.86
CA ASP A 247 -12.52 -17.53 12.82
C ASP A 247 -11.40 -18.25 13.58
N LYS A 248 -11.60 -19.54 13.88
CA LYS A 248 -10.70 -20.31 14.76
C LYS A 248 -9.42 -20.79 14.07
N ASP A 249 -9.46 -21.02 12.76
CA ASP A 249 -8.36 -21.61 11.99
C ASP A 249 -7.43 -20.56 11.37
N VAL A 250 -7.26 -19.44 12.07
CA VAL A 250 -6.39 -18.32 11.68
C VAL A 250 -5.04 -18.45 12.37
N VAL A 251 -3.96 -18.22 11.62
CA VAL A 251 -2.62 -17.97 12.17
C VAL A 251 -2.25 -16.52 11.90
N LEU A 252 -2.27 -15.69 12.93
CA LEU A 252 -1.97 -14.28 12.83
C LEU A 252 -0.88 -13.89 13.82
N LYS A 253 0.16 -13.21 13.32
CA LYS A 253 1.30 -12.76 14.12
C LYS A 253 1.58 -11.29 13.88
N ALA A 254 1.81 -10.54 14.97
CA ALA A 254 2.33 -9.18 14.94
C ALA A 254 3.68 -9.15 15.69
N ILE A 255 4.74 -8.74 15.03
CA ILE A 255 6.11 -8.76 15.55
C ILE A 255 6.71 -7.36 15.43
N PRO A 256 6.42 -6.46 16.38
CA PRO A 256 7.07 -5.15 16.43
C PRO A 256 8.48 -5.26 17.01
N VAL A 257 9.46 -4.67 16.34
CA VAL A 257 10.85 -4.57 16.76
C VAL A 257 11.26 -3.11 16.85
N VAL A 258 11.66 -2.68 18.04
CA VAL A 258 12.14 -1.32 18.27
C VAL A 258 13.62 -1.36 18.66
N VAL A 259 14.44 -0.59 17.95
CA VAL A 259 15.87 -0.46 18.22
C VAL A 259 16.21 1.00 18.43
N VAL A 260 16.83 1.32 19.56
CA VAL A 260 17.21 2.70 19.89
C VAL A 260 18.70 2.73 20.21
N ASN A 261 19.48 3.34 19.32
CA ASN A 261 20.92 3.49 19.45
C ASN A 261 21.34 4.93 19.81
N ASN A 262 20.36 5.82 20.05
CA ASN A 262 20.61 7.21 20.40
C ASN A 262 19.82 7.56 21.68
N PRO A 263 20.45 8.07 22.74
CA PRO A 263 19.79 8.31 24.03
C PRO A 263 18.67 9.37 23.98
N THR A 264 18.64 10.23 22.96
CA THR A 264 17.58 11.24 22.78
C THR A 264 16.44 10.76 21.88
N ALA A 265 16.62 9.63 21.18
CA ALA A 265 15.60 9.04 20.36
C ALA A 265 14.53 8.33 21.20
N LYS A 266 13.32 8.23 20.68
CA LYS A 266 12.22 7.49 21.32
C LYS A 266 11.45 6.71 20.26
N VAL A 267 11.44 5.39 20.37
CA VAL A 267 10.63 4.50 19.56
C VAL A 267 9.72 3.69 20.47
N THR A 268 8.46 3.63 20.13
CA THR A 268 7.43 2.91 20.90
C THR A 268 6.66 1.96 20.00
N HIS A 269 5.99 0.98 20.60
CA HIS A 269 5.06 0.14 19.86
C HIS A 269 3.79 -0.14 20.66
N GLU A 270 2.73 -0.42 19.94
CA GLU A 270 1.48 -0.99 20.44
C GLU A 270 1.10 -2.15 19.51
N ALA A 271 0.78 -3.31 20.08
CA ALA A 271 0.34 -4.47 19.32
C ALA A 271 -0.85 -5.12 20.02
N ALA A 272 -1.94 -5.27 19.29
CA ALA A 272 -3.15 -5.90 19.77
C ALA A 272 -3.70 -6.87 18.71
N ILE A 273 -4.03 -8.10 19.13
CA ILE A 273 -4.79 -9.05 18.34
C ILE A 273 -6.10 -9.29 19.06
N GLY A 274 -7.20 -8.88 18.44
CA GLY A 274 -8.54 -8.96 18.98
C GLY A 274 -9.47 -9.84 18.15
N SER A 275 -10.75 -9.83 18.53
CA SER A 275 -11.82 -10.47 17.77
C SER A 275 -12.89 -9.45 17.37
N LEU A 276 -13.65 -9.76 16.32
CA LEU A 276 -14.82 -8.97 15.96
C LEU A 276 -15.82 -8.92 17.12
N ASP A 277 -16.35 -7.73 17.37
CA ASP A 277 -17.34 -7.53 18.44
C ASP A 277 -18.68 -8.17 18.05
N LYS A 278 -19.01 -9.26 18.74
CA LYS A 278 -20.27 -9.99 18.53
C LYS A 278 -21.52 -9.13 18.74
N LYS A 279 -21.45 -8.12 19.64
CA LYS A 279 -22.58 -7.22 19.86
C LYS A 279 -22.82 -6.31 18.66
N GLN A 280 -21.75 -5.86 18.01
CA GLN A 280 -21.89 -5.08 16.77
C GLN A 280 -22.50 -5.92 15.64
N ILE A 281 -22.05 -7.19 15.49
CA ILE A 281 -22.63 -8.12 14.50
C ILE A 281 -24.11 -8.30 14.79
N GLN A 282 -24.50 -8.65 16.03
CA GLN A 282 -25.89 -8.84 16.42
C GLN A 282 -26.74 -7.57 16.21
N THR A 283 -26.18 -6.40 16.48
CA THR A 283 -26.87 -5.13 16.26
C THR A 283 -27.20 -4.89 14.79
N LEU A 284 -26.28 -5.24 13.88
CA LEU A 284 -26.54 -5.16 12.43
C LEU A 284 -27.55 -6.21 11.97
N MET A 285 -27.47 -7.45 12.50
CA MET A 285 -28.45 -8.49 12.20
C MET A 285 -29.87 -8.11 12.64
N LEU A 286 -30.04 -7.44 13.78
CA LEU A 286 -31.32 -6.88 14.22
C LEU A 286 -31.86 -5.78 13.30
N LYS A 287 -31.01 -5.16 12.49
CA LYS A 287 -31.40 -4.20 11.45
C LYS A 287 -31.70 -4.83 10.08
N GLY A 288 -31.67 -6.17 9.99
CA GLY A 288 -32.04 -6.94 8.80
C GLY A 288 -30.89 -7.38 7.91
N TYR A 289 -29.62 -7.15 8.31
CA TYR A 289 -28.46 -7.72 7.60
C TYR A 289 -28.29 -9.19 7.98
N ASP A 290 -27.83 -10.02 7.06
CA ASP A 290 -27.32 -11.35 7.43
C ASP A 290 -25.95 -11.24 8.13
N GLU A 291 -25.45 -12.36 8.69
CA GLU A 291 -24.20 -12.32 9.46
C GLU A 291 -23.00 -11.92 8.60
N ASP A 292 -22.91 -12.41 7.36
CA ASP A 292 -21.78 -12.10 6.48
C ASP A 292 -21.83 -10.65 6.01
N GLU A 293 -23.02 -10.12 5.71
CA GLU A 293 -23.21 -8.69 5.41
C GLU A 293 -22.81 -7.80 6.61
N ALA A 294 -23.21 -8.19 7.82
CA ALA A 294 -22.86 -7.47 9.04
C ALA A 294 -21.34 -7.45 9.26
N VAL A 295 -20.67 -8.57 9.07
CA VAL A 295 -19.21 -8.69 9.15
C VAL A 295 -18.54 -7.81 8.08
N GLU A 296 -18.95 -7.87 6.83
CA GLU A 296 -18.38 -7.03 5.76
C GLU A 296 -18.54 -5.52 6.03
N ILE A 297 -19.65 -5.10 6.65
CA ILE A 297 -19.85 -3.70 7.06
C ILE A 297 -18.85 -3.31 8.14
N ILE A 298 -18.65 -4.15 9.16
CA ILE A 298 -17.69 -3.89 10.25
C ILE A 298 -16.26 -3.85 9.68
N VAL A 299 -15.89 -4.84 8.87
CA VAL A 299 -14.55 -4.91 8.24
C VAL A 299 -14.26 -3.67 7.42
N ARG A 300 -15.22 -3.22 6.59
CA ARG A 300 -15.07 -1.95 5.86
C ARG A 300 -14.91 -0.74 6.76
N GLY A 301 -15.56 -0.74 7.92
CA GLY A 301 -15.40 0.30 8.94
C GLY A 301 -14.00 0.32 9.55
N LEU A 302 -13.45 -0.85 9.87
CA LEU A 302 -12.11 -1.02 10.44
C LEU A 302 -10.97 -0.68 9.46
N LEU A 303 -11.18 -0.96 8.18
CA LEU A 303 -10.21 -0.71 7.10
C LEU A 303 -10.45 0.62 6.35
N ARG A 304 -11.29 1.50 6.89
CA ARG A 304 -11.61 2.80 6.30
C ARG A 304 -10.50 3.85 6.38
#